data_ced1749802b6c8ed47d37a5ef9ee2593
#
_entry.id   ced1749802b6c8ed47d37a5ef9ee2593
#
_cell.length_a   1.000
_cell.length_b   1.000
_cell.length_c   1.000
_cell.angle_alpha   90.00
_cell.angle_beta   90.00
_cell.angle_gamma   90.00
#
_symmetry.space_group_name_H-M   'P 1'
#
loop_
_entity.id
_entity.type
_entity.pdbx_description
1 polymer ?
#
loop_
_entity_poly.entity_id
_entity_poly.type
_entity_poly.pdbx_seq_one_letter_code
_entity_poly.pdbx_strand_id
1 'polypeptide(L)'
;MQGRLALVAIRLKVERSRLLEIEHLIDRNVQERRLPNLQTPRPALLNDIAPSERTSREGMIAAANSYFDAIEGDSGKIGAFADDCERHENGIQPTLTKEPTTGMLTSGPPSKTYMMTCSDQLDTKLFAYIKHIRPRRVLIVDEQKGLVATFPLFVHDGTRRGDTSGNVGLLINMVCMVTFGIRGGKIHEVEAFPFVQFPYGLGDGWTPGSGR
;
A
#
# COMPACT_ATOMS: atom_id res chain seq x y z
N MET A 1 -1.18 -7.74 -32.89
CA MET A 1 -1.47 -6.83 -31.73
C MET A 1 -0.54 -7.23 -30.61
N GLN A 2 0.46 -6.41 -30.28
CA GLN A 2 1.21 -6.61 -29.04
C GLN A 2 0.26 -6.29 -27.87
N GLY A 3 0.00 -7.27 -27.02
CA GLY A 3 -0.81 -7.06 -25.82
C GLY A 3 -0.15 -6.04 -24.91
N ARG A 4 -0.92 -5.10 -24.33
CA ARG A 4 -0.41 -4.19 -23.30
C ARG A 4 -0.26 -4.97 -21.99
N LEU A 5 0.86 -4.79 -21.31
CA LEU A 5 1.08 -5.32 -19.98
C LEU A 5 0.17 -4.62 -18.95
N ALA A 6 -0.29 -5.36 -17.97
CA ALA A 6 -1.07 -4.84 -16.86
C ALA A 6 -0.61 -5.49 -15.54
N LEU A 7 -0.67 -4.75 -14.45
CA LEU A 7 -0.60 -5.30 -13.11
C LEU A 7 -2.01 -5.66 -12.65
N VAL A 8 -2.17 -6.84 -12.08
CA VAL A 8 -3.48 -7.31 -11.63
C VAL A 8 -3.35 -7.87 -10.22
N ALA A 9 -4.20 -7.36 -9.31
CA ALA A 9 -4.48 -8.01 -8.04
C ALA A 9 -5.82 -8.71 -8.13
N ILE A 10 -5.90 -9.97 -7.72
CA ILE A 10 -7.12 -10.77 -7.74
C ILE A 10 -7.39 -11.30 -6.34
N ARG A 11 -8.60 -11.05 -5.83
CA ARG A 11 -9.13 -11.69 -4.62
C ARG A 11 -10.23 -12.66 -5.01
N LEU A 12 -10.17 -13.85 -4.48
CA LEU A 12 -11.19 -14.88 -4.64
C LEU A 12 -11.77 -15.22 -3.27
N LYS A 13 -13.09 -15.25 -3.13
CA LYS A 13 -13.76 -15.85 -1.98
C LYS A 13 -14.30 -17.21 -2.36
N VAL A 14 -13.80 -18.22 -1.65
CA VAL A 14 -14.16 -19.62 -1.89
C VAL A 14 -14.81 -20.18 -0.64
N GLU A 15 -16.00 -20.73 -0.74
CA GLU A 15 -16.68 -21.44 0.34
C GLU A 15 -17.20 -22.78 -0.17
N ARG A 16 -16.95 -23.84 0.54
CA ARG A 16 -17.36 -25.22 0.21
C ARG A 16 -17.03 -25.59 -1.25
N SER A 17 -15.79 -25.28 -1.66
CA SER A 17 -15.26 -25.50 -3.02
C SER A 17 -16.02 -24.75 -4.14
N ARG A 18 -16.77 -23.71 -3.80
CA ARG A 18 -17.44 -22.83 -4.76
C ARG A 18 -16.85 -21.43 -4.69
N LEU A 19 -16.61 -20.85 -5.86
CA LEU A 19 -16.20 -19.46 -5.98
C LEU A 19 -17.43 -18.58 -5.81
N LEU A 20 -17.44 -17.74 -4.76
CA LEU A 20 -18.56 -16.85 -4.43
C LEU A 20 -18.31 -15.40 -4.86
N GLU A 21 -17.07 -14.93 -4.74
CA GLU A 21 -16.71 -13.57 -5.11
C GLU A 21 -15.41 -13.56 -5.89
N ILE A 22 -15.35 -12.71 -6.91
CA ILE A 22 -14.14 -12.38 -7.66
C ILE A 22 -14.01 -10.87 -7.63
N GLU A 23 -12.93 -10.38 -7.09
CA GLU A 23 -12.58 -8.98 -7.13
C GLU A 23 -11.21 -8.84 -7.80
N HIS A 24 -11.07 -7.91 -8.71
CA HIS A 24 -9.79 -7.62 -9.35
C HIS A 24 -9.56 -6.12 -9.49
N LEU A 25 -8.30 -5.74 -9.32
CA LEU A 25 -7.80 -4.41 -9.62
C LEU A 25 -6.84 -4.54 -10.81
N ILE A 26 -7.00 -3.70 -11.81
CA ILE A 26 -6.18 -3.76 -13.03
C ILE A 26 -5.58 -2.38 -13.31
N ASP A 27 -4.26 -2.28 -13.22
CA ASP A 27 -3.50 -1.11 -13.70
C ASP A 27 -2.92 -1.41 -15.08
N ARG A 28 -3.32 -0.62 -16.09
CA ARG A 28 -2.83 -0.71 -17.47
C ARG A 28 -1.72 0.29 -17.79
N ASN A 29 -1.30 1.09 -16.81
CA ASN A 29 -0.26 2.10 -16.96
C ASN A 29 1.10 1.61 -16.43
N VAL A 30 1.41 0.35 -16.65
CA VAL A 30 2.66 -0.27 -16.18
C VAL A 30 3.85 0.32 -16.94
N GLN A 31 4.81 0.82 -16.20
CA GLN A 31 6.07 1.28 -16.78
C GLN A 31 7.02 0.08 -16.95
N GLU A 32 7.45 -0.21 -18.17
CA GLU A 32 8.31 -1.37 -18.50
C GLU A 32 9.56 -1.46 -17.62
N ARG A 33 10.18 -0.32 -17.26
CA ARG A 33 11.36 -0.27 -16.39
C ARG A 33 11.13 -0.85 -14.97
N ARG A 34 9.87 -1.05 -14.55
CA ARG A 34 9.50 -1.59 -13.23
C ARG A 34 9.24 -3.10 -13.25
N LEU A 35 9.04 -3.67 -14.44
CA LEU A 35 8.72 -5.07 -14.61
C LEU A 35 9.75 -6.03 -13.98
N PRO A 36 11.07 -5.79 -14.07
CA PRO A 36 12.06 -6.68 -13.44
C PRO A 36 11.81 -6.87 -11.93
N ASN A 37 11.34 -5.84 -11.23
CA ASN A 37 11.06 -5.88 -9.80
C ASN A 37 9.71 -6.54 -9.45
N LEU A 38 8.90 -6.87 -10.46
CA LEU A 38 7.55 -7.43 -10.30
C LEU A 38 7.45 -8.87 -10.84
N GLN A 39 8.51 -9.41 -11.42
CA GLN A 39 8.51 -10.74 -12.03
C GLN A 39 8.52 -11.88 -11.02
N THR A 40 9.13 -11.64 -9.86
CA THR A 40 9.22 -12.65 -8.79
C THR A 40 8.78 -12.04 -7.46
N PRO A 41 7.99 -12.77 -6.66
CA PRO A 41 7.66 -12.32 -5.31
C PRO A 41 8.93 -12.16 -4.47
N ARG A 42 8.93 -11.18 -3.57
CA ARG A 42 10.03 -11.01 -2.62
C ARG A 42 10.02 -12.16 -1.60
N PRO A 43 11.19 -12.68 -1.19
CA PRO A 43 11.27 -13.79 -0.24
C PRO A 43 10.50 -13.57 1.05
N ALA A 44 10.46 -12.33 1.56
CA ALA A 44 9.73 -11.95 2.76
C ALA A 44 8.21 -12.21 2.67
N LEU A 45 7.64 -12.28 1.46
CA LEU A 45 6.22 -12.57 1.23
C LEU A 45 5.93 -14.07 1.02
N LEU A 46 6.96 -14.90 0.86
CA LEU A 46 6.82 -16.32 0.55
C LEU A 46 7.04 -17.23 1.76
N ASN A 47 7.97 -16.85 2.63
CA ASN A 47 8.45 -17.70 3.71
C ASN A 47 7.52 -17.64 4.94
N ASP A 48 7.44 -18.75 5.66
CA ASP A 48 6.84 -18.76 6.97
C ASP A 48 7.76 -18.06 7.97
N ILE A 49 7.16 -17.31 8.90
CA ILE A 49 7.90 -16.65 9.98
C ILE A 49 8.09 -17.59 11.16
N ALA A 50 9.15 -17.37 11.94
CA ALA A 50 9.42 -18.16 13.14
C ALA A 50 8.23 -18.08 14.12
N PRO A 51 7.84 -19.18 14.80
CA PRO A 51 6.73 -19.17 15.74
C PRO A 51 6.84 -18.09 16.84
N SER A 52 8.06 -17.77 17.27
CA SER A 52 8.35 -16.71 18.25
C SER A 52 8.09 -15.28 17.75
N GLU A 53 8.02 -15.08 16.44
CA GLU A 53 7.76 -13.78 15.80
C GLU A 53 6.31 -13.61 15.37
N ARG A 54 5.50 -14.67 15.52
CA ARG A 54 4.09 -14.61 15.12
C ARG A 54 3.31 -13.67 16.02
N THR A 55 2.43 -12.93 15.39
CA THR A 55 1.51 -11.98 16.03
C THR A 55 0.09 -12.51 15.88
N SER A 56 -0.75 -12.34 16.89
CA SER A 56 -2.16 -12.75 16.78
C SER A 56 -2.87 -12.02 15.63
N ARG A 57 -3.93 -12.60 15.14
CA ARG A 57 -4.76 -12.03 14.08
C ARG A 57 -5.15 -10.58 14.37
N GLU A 58 -5.62 -10.30 15.59
CA GLU A 58 -6.03 -8.95 16.02
C GLU A 58 -4.84 -7.99 16.05
N GLY A 59 -3.68 -8.45 16.55
CA GLY A 59 -2.45 -7.66 16.56
C GLY A 59 -1.96 -7.34 15.15
N MET A 60 -2.05 -8.28 14.23
CA MET A 60 -1.69 -8.05 12.82
C MET A 60 -2.62 -7.03 12.15
N ILE A 61 -3.94 -7.12 12.40
CA ILE A 61 -4.92 -6.15 11.89
C ILE A 61 -4.65 -4.76 12.48
N ALA A 62 -4.34 -4.68 13.77
CA ALA A 62 -4.00 -3.41 14.43
C ALA A 62 -2.73 -2.80 13.83
N ALA A 63 -1.68 -3.59 13.63
CA ALA A 63 -0.44 -3.12 13.00
C ALA A 63 -0.68 -2.62 11.56
N ALA A 64 -1.42 -3.35 10.74
CA ALA A 64 -1.79 -2.92 9.38
C ALA A 64 -2.60 -1.60 9.40
N ASN A 65 -3.56 -1.44 10.31
CA ASN A 65 -4.32 -0.20 10.43
C ASN A 65 -3.46 0.97 10.90
N SER A 66 -2.47 0.75 11.77
CA SER A 66 -1.58 1.81 12.23
C SER A 66 -0.78 2.48 11.10
N TYR A 67 -0.51 1.75 10.00
CA TYR A 67 0.08 2.32 8.79
C TYR A 67 -0.81 3.40 8.17
N PHE A 68 -2.09 3.11 8.03
CA PHE A 68 -3.05 4.06 7.48
C PHE A 68 -3.28 5.24 8.43
N ASP A 69 -3.31 4.98 9.74
CA ASP A 69 -3.40 6.03 10.77
C ASP A 69 -2.18 6.95 10.73
N ALA A 70 -0.99 6.40 10.49
CA ALA A 70 0.24 7.17 10.35
C ALA A 70 0.22 8.08 9.11
N ILE A 71 -0.34 7.62 8.00
CA ILE A 71 -0.57 8.45 6.80
C ILE A 71 -1.57 9.56 7.08
N GLU A 72 -2.73 9.23 7.68
CA GLU A 72 -3.77 10.23 7.99
C GLU A 72 -3.31 11.25 9.05
N GLY A 73 -2.46 10.80 10.00
CA GLY A 73 -1.90 11.63 11.06
C GLY A 73 -0.61 12.38 10.70
N ASP A 74 -0.09 12.21 9.48
CA ASP A 74 1.19 12.78 9.03
C ASP A 74 2.36 12.53 10.00
N SER A 75 2.39 11.34 10.63
CA SER A 75 3.45 10.98 11.59
C SER A 75 3.77 9.49 11.58
N GLY A 76 5.04 9.17 11.36
CA GLY A 76 5.56 7.81 11.43
C GLY A 76 5.52 7.20 12.82
N LYS A 77 5.43 8.02 13.88
CA LYS A 77 5.35 7.55 15.27
C LYS A 77 4.04 6.84 15.60
N ILE A 78 3.00 7.04 14.79
CA ILE A 78 1.71 6.37 14.94
C ILE A 78 1.77 4.94 14.44
N GLY A 79 2.59 4.68 13.40
CA GLY A 79 2.70 3.37 12.79
C GLY A 79 3.56 2.40 13.58
N ALA A 80 3.17 1.13 13.60
CA ALA A 80 3.94 0.06 14.24
C ALA A 80 5.12 -0.41 13.37
N PHE A 81 5.96 0.52 12.89
CA PHE A 81 7.06 0.20 11.99
C PHE A 81 8.24 -0.46 12.71
N ALA A 82 8.86 -1.42 12.05
CA ALA A 82 10.20 -1.86 12.37
C ALA A 82 11.25 -0.94 11.72
N ASP A 83 12.47 -0.93 12.23
CA ASP A 83 13.56 -0.09 11.70
C ASP A 83 13.97 -0.52 10.28
N ASP A 84 13.78 -1.79 9.96
CA ASP A 84 14.03 -2.41 8.65
C ASP A 84 12.80 -2.40 7.72
N CYS A 85 11.79 -1.58 8.02
CA CYS A 85 10.58 -1.50 7.21
C CYS A 85 10.87 -1.04 5.79
N GLU A 86 10.59 -1.92 4.81
CA GLU A 86 10.67 -1.61 3.39
C GLU A 86 9.28 -1.43 2.78
N ARG A 87 9.09 -0.31 2.07
CA ARG A 87 7.91 -0.10 1.25
C ARG A 87 8.24 -0.36 -0.21
N HIS A 88 7.32 -1.03 -0.90
CA HIS A 88 7.36 -1.27 -2.34
C HIS A 88 6.03 -0.87 -2.97
N GLU A 89 6.09 -0.11 -4.04
CA GLU A 89 4.93 0.48 -4.70
C GLU A 89 5.03 0.32 -6.22
N ASN A 90 4.20 -0.53 -6.81
CA ASN A 90 4.24 -0.82 -8.24
C ASN A 90 5.66 -1.10 -8.77
N GLY A 91 6.46 -1.89 -8.04
CA GLY A 91 7.83 -2.25 -8.41
C GLY A 91 8.91 -1.20 -8.14
N ILE A 92 8.61 -0.16 -7.38
CA ILE A 92 9.60 0.79 -6.84
C ILE A 92 9.71 0.59 -5.33
N GLN A 93 10.92 0.71 -4.81
CA GLN A 93 11.18 0.76 -3.38
C GLN A 93 11.34 2.24 -2.95
N PRO A 94 10.32 2.89 -2.34
CA PRO A 94 10.38 4.28 -1.93
C PRO A 94 10.94 4.50 -0.51
N THR A 95 11.52 3.49 0.12
CA THR A 95 12.17 3.60 1.44
C THR A 95 13.48 2.82 1.47
N LEU A 96 14.42 3.22 2.34
CA LEU A 96 15.70 2.53 2.57
C LEU A 96 16.51 2.27 1.29
N THR A 97 16.34 3.08 0.25
CA THR A 97 17.18 2.99 -0.95
C THR A 97 18.57 3.53 -0.67
N LYS A 98 19.59 2.98 -1.34
CA LYS A 98 20.98 3.43 -1.16
C LYS A 98 21.24 4.79 -1.79
N GLU A 99 20.51 5.12 -2.85
CA GLU A 99 20.67 6.34 -3.63
C GLU A 99 19.32 7.05 -3.80
N PRO A 100 19.33 8.39 -3.94
CA PRO A 100 18.11 9.13 -4.25
C PRO A 100 17.47 8.62 -5.54
N THR A 101 16.17 8.35 -5.50
CA THR A 101 15.43 7.85 -6.67
C THR A 101 14.29 8.78 -7.05
N THR A 102 13.82 8.62 -8.29
CA THR A 102 12.66 9.34 -8.80
C THR A 102 11.37 8.72 -8.33
N GLY A 103 10.41 9.54 -7.92
CA GLY A 103 9.10 9.10 -7.43
C GLY A 103 8.31 8.26 -8.43
N MET A 104 7.37 7.51 -7.91
CA MET A 104 6.55 6.56 -8.65
C MET A 104 5.65 7.25 -9.69
N LEU A 105 5.08 8.39 -9.34
CA LEU A 105 4.09 9.09 -10.17
C LEU A 105 4.68 10.27 -10.97
N THR A 106 5.95 10.58 -10.75
CA THR A 106 6.58 11.75 -11.37
C THR A 106 7.89 11.38 -12.04
N SER A 107 8.25 12.12 -13.09
CA SER A 107 9.58 12.15 -13.69
C SER A 107 10.47 13.25 -13.08
N GLY A 108 10.11 13.70 -11.87
CA GLY A 108 10.85 14.73 -11.14
C GLY A 108 12.27 14.32 -10.75
N PRO A 109 13.05 15.23 -10.16
CA PRO A 109 14.41 14.92 -9.73
C PRO A 109 14.40 13.83 -8.64
N PRO A 110 15.48 13.05 -8.52
CA PRO A 110 15.65 12.09 -7.45
C PRO A 110 15.47 12.73 -6.06
N SER A 111 14.80 12.02 -5.16
CA SER A 111 14.50 12.52 -3.82
C SER A 111 15.19 11.71 -2.74
N LYS A 112 15.81 12.41 -1.79
CA LYS A 112 16.43 11.80 -0.61
C LYS A 112 15.39 11.18 0.34
N THR A 113 14.11 11.54 0.23
CA THR A 113 13.06 10.94 1.05
C THR A 113 12.96 9.42 0.86
N TYR A 114 13.40 8.90 -0.29
CA TYR A 114 13.43 7.46 -0.58
C TYR A 114 14.55 6.71 0.17
N MET A 115 15.51 7.42 0.74
CA MET A 115 16.56 6.84 1.59
C MET A 115 16.12 6.73 3.05
N MET A 116 14.99 7.32 3.43
CA MET A 116 14.47 7.34 4.78
C MET A 116 13.82 6.01 5.16
N THR A 117 13.69 5.76 6.46
CA THR A 117 12.85 4.66 6.99
C THR A 117 11.37 4.92 6.68
N CYS A 118 10.51 3.90 6.85
CA CYS A 118 9.06 4.07 6.72
C CYS A 118 8.54 5.17 7.65
N SER A 119 9.01 5.19 8.90
CA SER A 119 8.60 6.16 9.92
C SER A 119 9.03 7.59 9.55
N ASP A 120 10.33 7.80 9.29
CA ASP A 120 10.87 9.12 8.99
C ASP A 120 10.25 9.72 7.72
N GLN A 121 9.97 8.86 6.73
CA GLN A 121 9.35 9.33 5.49
C GLN A 121 7.93 9.88 5.72
N LEU A 122 7.15 9.28 6.61
CA LEU A 122 5.81 9.79 6.94
C LEU A 122 5.87 11.11 7.72
N ASP A 123 6.88 11.29 8.58
CA ASP A 123 7.10 12.56 9.29
C ASP A 123 7.38 13.74 8.33
N THR A 124 7.79 13.47 7.07
CA THR A 124 7.92 14.51 6.03
C THR A 124 6.58 15.00 5.47
N LYS A 125 5.47 14.43 5.89
CA LYS A 125 4.12 14.71 5.38
C LYS A 125 3.96 14.44 3.88
N LEU A 126 4.70 13.47 3.36
CA LEU A 126 4.67 13.09 1.94
C LEU A 126 3.26 12.82 1.43
N PHE A 127 2.39 12.28 2.29
CA PHE A 127 1.01 11.90 1.96
C PHE A 127 -0.05 12.89 2.44
N ALA A 128 0.32 14.12 2.78
CA ALA A 128 -0.61 15.13 3.30
C ALA A 128 -1.77 15.49 2.35
N TYR A 129 -1.68 15.07 1.08
CA TYR A 129 -2.74 15.21 0.08
C TYR A 129 -3.83 14.11 0.17
N ILE A 130 -3.62 13.06 0.95
CA ILE A 130 -4.63 12.02 1.19
C ILE A 130 -5.56 12.50 2.29
N LYS A 131 -6.84 12.69 1.97
CA LYS A 131 -7.84 13.19 2.92
C LYS A 131 -8.10 12.21 4.05
N HIS A 132 -8.43 10.98 3.66
CA HIS A 132 -8.61 9.85 4.54
C HIS A 132 -8.48 8.54 3.76
N ILE A 133 -8.36 7.42 4.48
CA ILE A 133 -8.22 6.08 3.92
C ILE A 133 -9.34 5.22 4.49
N ARG A 134 -10.47 5.16 3.80
CA ARG A 134 -11.69 4.44 4.23
C ARG A 134 -12.59 4.07 3.03
N PRO A 135 -13.12 2.85 2.98
CA PRO A 135 -12.91 1.75 3.92
C PRO A 135 -11.50 1.15 3.82
N ARG A 136 -11.05 0.49 4.90
CA ARG A 136 -9.78 -0.24 4.96
C ARG A 136 -10.07 -1.74 4.98
N ARG A 137 -10.62 -2.30 3.94
CA ARG A 137 -11.07 -3.70 3.93
C ARG A 137 -9.90 -4.65 4.14
N VAL A 138 -9.79 -5.22 5.36
CA VAL A 138 -8.84 -6.29 5.68
C VAL A 138 -9.46 -7.61 5.21
N LEU A 139 -8.86 -8.23 4.21
CA LEU A 139 -9.45 -9.36 3.51
C LEU A 139 -8.78 -10.69 3.85
N ILE A 140 -7.46 -10.68 4.06
CA ILE A 140 -6.67 -11.86 4.33
C ILE A 140 -5.75 -11.57 5.51
N VAL A 141 -5.66 -12.50 6.46
CA VAL A 141 -4.67 -12.50 7.54
C VAL A 141 -4.13 -13.92 7.65
N ASP A 142 -2.84 -14.06 7.41
CA ASP A 142 -2.08 -15.32 7.49
C ASP A 142 -1.05 -15.21 8.62
N GLU A 143 -1.37 -15.78 9.78
CA GLU A 143 -0.48 -15.72 10.96
C GLU A 143 0.80 -16.55 10.80
N GLN A 144 0.77 -17.57 9.94
CA GLN A 144 1.94 -18.42 9.67
C GLN A 144 3.00 -17.67 8.86
N LYS A 145 2.56 -16.90 7.87
CA LYS A 145 3.43 -16.06 7.03
C LYS A 145 3.62 -14.65 7.57
N GLY A 146 2.84 -14.27 8.59
CA GLY A 146 2.84 -12.90 9.08
C GLY A 146 2.28 -11.90 8.06
N LEU A 147 1.35 -12.30 7.20
CA LEU A 147 0.86 -11.45 6.12
C LEU A 147 -0.56 -10.94 6.37
N VAL A 148 -0.78 -9.66 6.07
CA VAL A 148 -2.11 -9.04 6.02
C VAL A 148 -2.30 -8.41 4.65
N ALA A 149 -3.38 -8.78 3.94
CA ALA A 149 -3.75 -8.13 2.69
C ALA A 149 -5.04 -7.33 2.85
N THR A 150 -5.00 -6.09 2.37
CA THR A 150 -6.08 -5.10 2.46
C THR A 150 -6.38 -4.48 1.11
N PHE A 151 -7.63 -4.01 0.92
CA PHE A 151 -8.02 -3.18 -0.22
C PHE A 151 -8.56 -1.84 0.33
N PRO A 152 -7.68 -0.90 0.68
CA PRO A 152 -8.07 0.41 1.17
C PRO A 152 -8.51 1.34 0.03
N LEU A 153 -9.45 2.23 0.33
CA LEU A 153 -9.80 3.36 -0.51
C LEU A 153 -9.12 4.62 -0.01
N PHE A 154 -8.22 5.16 -0.80
CA PHE A 154 -7.55 6.43 -0.57
C PHE A 154 -8.37 7.56 -1.21
N VAL A 155 -8.75 8.54 -0.42
CA VAL A 155 -9.57 9.67 -0.86
C VAL A 155 -8.72 10.94 -0.96
N HIS A 156 -8.76 11.55 -2.14
CA HIS A 156 -8.05 12.79 -2.46
C HIS A 156 -9.10 13.83 -2.89
N ASP A 157 -9.48 14.71 -1.97
CA ASP A 157 -10.51 15.72 -2.19
C ASP A 157 -9.97 17.06 -2.70
N GLY A 158 -8.73 17.07 -3.18
CA GLY A 158 -8.05 18.27 -3.66
C GLY A 158 -7.47 19.14 -2.55
N THR A 159 -7.74 18.83 -1.28
CA THR A 159 -7.13 19.53 -0.14
C THR A 159 -5.80 18.90 0.25
N ARG A 160 -5.06 19.62 1.09
CA ARG A 160 -3.78 19.18 1.62
C ARG A 160 -3.63 19.66 3.06
N ARG A 161 -3.08 18.79 3.91
CA ARG A 161 -2.75 19.16 5.29
C ARG A 161 -1.35 19.81 5.32
N GLY A 162 -1.25 20.98 5.94
CA GLY A 162 0.02 21.69 6.11
C GLY A 162 0.57 22.34 4.83
N ASP A 163 1.75 22.96 4.97
CA ASP A 163 2.45 23.70 3.91
C ASP A 163 3.55 22.80 3.29
N THR A 164 3.14 21.86 2.47
CA THR A 164 4.09 20.96 1.81
C THR A 164 3.96 21.06 0.29
N SER A 165 5.07 21.12 -0.46
CA SER A 165 5.09 21.16 -1.92
C SER A 165 4.79 19.79 -2.54
N GLY A 166 3.98 19.71 -3.60
CA GLY A 166 3.70 18.51 -4.40
C GLY A 166 2.21 18.18 -4.49
N ASN A 167 1.78 17.26 -5.28
CA ASN A 167 0.44 16.70 -5.57
C ASN A 167 -0.80 17.41 -4.98
N VAL A 168 -0.89 18.72 -5.15
CA VAL A 168 -2.04 19.52 -4.72
C VAL A 168 -3.11 19.50 -5.80
N GLY A 169 -4.39 19.37 -5.41
CA GLY A 169 -5.52 19.58 -6.31
C GLY A 169 -5.98 18.35 -7.07
N LEU A 170 -5.50 17.15 -6.72
CA LEU A 170 -6.06 15.93 -7.29
C LEU A 170 -7.44 15.64 -6.68
N LEU A 171 -8.47 15.63 -7.53
CA LEU A 171 -9.82 15.20 -7.17
C LEU A 171 -10.02 13.77 -7.68
N ILE A 172 -9.43 12.82 -6.96
CA ILE A 172 -9.47 11.40 -7.30
C ILE A 172 -9.66 10.54 -6.07
N ASN A 173 -10.18 9.36 -6.28
CA ASN A 173 -10.08 8.26 -5.35
C ASN A 173 -9.15 7.19 -5.93
N MET A 174 -8.52 6.40 -5.07
CA MET A 174 -7.61 5.35 -5.47
C MET A 174 -7.83 4.10 -4.61
N VAL A 175 -7.93 2.97 -5.26
CA VAL A 175 -7.88 1.65 -4.60
C VAL A 175 -6.60 0.95 -5.01
N CYS A 176 -5.95 0.30 -4.06
CA CYS A 176 -4.87 -0.64 -4.33
C CYS A 176 -4.97 -1.84 -3.37
N MET A 177 -4.31 -2.93 -3.70
CA MET A 177 -4.02 -3.96 -2.73
C MET A 177 -2.79 -3.53 -1.94
N VAL A 178 -2.88 -3.54 -0.61
CA VAL A 178 -1.72 -3.34 0.27
C VAL A 178 -1.52 -4.61 1.08
N THR A 179 -0.35 -5.21 0.93
CA THR A 179 0.08 -6.37 1.70
C THR A 179 1.15 -5.93 2.70
N PHE A 180 0.97 -6.32 3.95
CA PHE A 180 1.90 -6.07 5.04
C PHE A 180 2.58 -7.37 5.46
N GLY A 181 3.90 -7.33 5.66
CA GLY A 181 4.66 -8.35 6.40
C GLY A 181 4.84 -7.90 7.84
N ILE A 182 4.30 -8.68 8.77
CA ILE A 182 4.26 -8.33 10.20
C ILE A 182 4.95 -9.42 11.02
N ARG A 183 5.96 -9.03 11.78
CA ARG A 183 6.71 -9.89 12.71
C ARG A 183 6.85 -9.19 14.05
N GLY A 184 6.66 -9.92 15.17
CA GLY A 184 6.77 -9.34 16.51
C GLY A 184 5.89 -8.11 16.74
N GLY A 185 4.72 -8.03 16.10
CA GLY A 185 3.80 -6.90 16.17
C GLY A 185 4.21 -5.66 15.38
N LYS A 186 5.29 -5.74 14.58
CA LYS A 186 5.80 -4.62 13.78
C LYS A 186 5.71 -4.89 12.28
N ILE A 187 5.56 -3.80 11.51
CA ILE A 187 5.52 -3.82 10.04
C ILE A 187 6.96 -3.79 9.53
N HIS A 188 7.38 -4.84 8.84
CA HIS A 188 8.66 -4.96 8.17
C HIS A 188 8.55 -4.76 6.66
N GLU A 189 7.38 -5.09 6.09
CA GLU A 189 7.14 -5.05 4.67
C GLU A 189 5.81 -4.34 4.38
N VAL A 190 5.82 -3.48 3.37
CA VAL A 190 4.62 -2.92 2.76
C VAL A 190 4.73 -3.09 1.25
N GLU A 191 3.82 -3.84 0.64
CA GLU A 191 3.75 -4.00 -0.81
C GLU A 191 2.41 -3.48 -1.31
N ALA A 192 2.41 -2.41 -2.11
CA ALA A 192 1.21 -1.77 -2.62
C ALA A 192 1.17 -1.83 -4.15
N PHE A 193 0.20 -2.53 -4.72
CA PHE A 193 -0.07 -2.61 -6.15
C PHE A 193 -1.43 -3.31 -6.44
N PRO A 194 -2.00 -3.21 -7.62
CA PRO A 194 -1.86 -2.10 -8.53
C PRO A 194 -2.58 -0.87 -8.01
N PHE A 195 -2.17 0.31 -8.45
CA PHE A 195 -2.89 1.55 -8.13
C PHE A 195 -3.95 1.85 -9.18
N VAL A 196 -5.22 1.78 -8.79
CA VAL A 196 -6.35 2.08 -9.66
C VAL A 196 -6.98 3.39 -9.24
N GLN A 197 -6.84 4.41 -10.07
CA GLN A 197 -7.37 5.76 -9.85
C GLN A 197 -8.68 5.97 -10.60
N PHE A 198 -9.61 6.68 -9.97
CA PHE A 198 -10.91 7.04 -10.55
C PHE A 198 -11.42 8.36 -9.96
N PRO A 199 -12.45 9.00 -10.55
CA PRO A 199 -12.94 10.30 -10.09
C PRO A 199 -13.34 10.31 -8.60
N TYR A 200 -13.06 11.43 -7.94
CA TYR A 200 -13.49 11.70 -6.57
C TYR A 200 -15.00 11.53 -6.42
N GLY A 201 -15.42 11.02 -5.27
CA GLY A 201 -16.83 10.78 -4.96
C GLY A 201 -17.35 9.39 -5.39
N LEU A 202 -16.59 8.65 -6.20
CA LEU A 202 -16.91 7.24 -6.49
C LEU A 202 -16.32 6.35 -5.40
N GLY A 203 -17.09 5.34 -4.99
CA GLY A 203 -16.67 4.36 -4.00
C GLY A 203 -15.79 3.24 -4.55
N ASP A 204 -15.42 2.31 -3.67
CA ASP A 204 -14.60 1.14 -4.00
C ASP A 204 -15.35 0.03 -4.75
N GLY A 205 -16.65 0.22 -5.01
CA GLY A 205 -17.51 -0.77 -5.67
C GLY A 205 -18.00 -1.91 -4.75
N TRP A 206 -17.51 -1.99 -3.51
CA TRP A 206 -17.82 -3.08 -2.56
C TRP A 206 -18.49 -2.58 -1.28
N THR A 207 -18.17 -1.37 -0.85
CA THR A 207 -18.66 -0.79 0.40
C THR A 207 -19.69 0.29 0.10
N PRO A 208 -20.97 0.10 0.45
CA PRO A 208 -22.01 1.11 0.23
C PRO A 208 -21.64 2.47 0.87
N GLY A 209 -21.79 3.55 0.11
CA GLY A 209 -21.53 4.91 0.58
C GLY A 209 -20.05 5.29 0.69
N SER A 210 -19.12 4.42 0.28
CA SER A 210 -17.69 4.76 0.21
C SER A 210 -17.42 5.82 -0.88
N GLY A 211 -16.33 6.58 -0.74
CA GLY A 211 -15.84 7.49 -1.78
C GLY A 211 -15.99 8.99 -1.49
N ARG A 212 -16.56 9.36 -0.35
CA ARG A 212 -16.70 10.75 0.08
C ARG A 212 -16.04 11.01 1.42
#